data_1d4ff64ecfff8e12a159641932e8bdc2
#
_entry.id   1d4ff64ecfff8e12a159641932e8bdc2
#
_cell.length_a   1.000
_cell.length_b   1.000
_cell.length_c   1.000
_cell.angle_alpha   90.00
_cell.angle_beta   90.00
_cell.angle_gamma   90.00
#
_symmetry.space_group_name_H-M   'P 1'
#
loop_
_entity.id
_entity.type
_entity.pdbx_description
1 polymer ?
#
loop_
_entity_poly.entity_id
_entity_poly.type
_entity_poly.pdbx_seq_one_letter_code
_entity_poly.pdbx_strand_id
1 'polypeptide(L)'
;MDARLQDLPFDPAALNRLSPGLITSHHQNNYGGAVKRLNAIRVQLSTTAFATAPGFQLNGLKREELIATNSMLLHELYFGSLGGDGVTMEPAAKLMLEANFGSVERWREEFIAMGKALGGGSGWVLLVFQPREGSLVNQWAADHTHAVAGGVPILALDMYE
;
A
#
# COMPACT_ATOMS: atom_id res chain seq x y z
N MET A 1 -15.00 5.38 14.00
CA MET A 1 -15.30 5.79 12.59
C MET A 1 -15.00 4.60 11.70
N ASP A 2 -15.97 4.19 10.86
CA ASP A 2 -15.80 3.00 10.01
C ASP A 2 -14.98 3.33 8.77
N ALA A 3 -14.09 2.41 8.41
CA ALA A 3 -13.39 2.44 7.13
C ALA A 3 -14.40 2.19 5.99
N ARG A 4 -14.19 2.84 4.87
CA ARG A 4 -15.07 2.72 3.69
C ARG A 4 -14.28 2.34 2.46
N LEU A 5 -14.83 1.42 1.69
CA LEU A 5 -14.31 1.12 0.36
C LEU A 5 -14.47 2.36 -0.53
N GLN A 6 -13.37 2.82 -1.13
CA GLN A 6 -13.37 3.90 -2.12
C GLN A 6 -13.62 3.30 -3.51
N ASP A 7 -14.31 4.05 -4.36
CA ASP A 7 -14.49 3.64 -5.76
C ASP A 7 -13.15 3.74 -6.52
N LEU A 8 -13.02 2.94 -7.57
CA LEU A 8 -11.87 3.06 -8.48
C LEU A 8 -11.88 4.43 -9.16
N PRO A 9 -10.76 5.17 -9.19
CA PRO A 9 -10.69 6.48 -9.83
C PRO A 9 -10.60 6.42 -11.37
N PHE A 10 -10.69 5.24 -11.97
CA PHE A 10 -10.58 4.99 -13.41
C PHE A 10 -11.50 3.84 -13.84
N ASP A 11 -11.76 3.74 -15.14
CA ASP A 11 -12.43 2.58 -15.72
C ASP A 11 -11.43 1.41 -15.86
N PRO A 12 -11.67 0.26 -15.23
CA PRO A 12 -10.80 -0.92 -15.36
C PRO A 12 -10.56 -1.36 -16.81
N ALA A 13 -11.52 -1.11 -17.71
CA ALA A 13 -11.40 -1.45 -19.13
C ALA A 13 -10.41 -0.53 -19.88
N ALA A 14 -10.07 0.62 -19.33
CA ALA A 14 -9.13 1.55 -19.93
C ALA A 14 -7.65 1.21 -19.63
N LEU A 15 -7.38 0.27 -18.71
CA LEU A 15 -6.01 -0.11 -18.38
C LEU A 15 -5.40 -1.00 -19.46
N ASN A 16 -4.14 -0.69 -19.79
CA ASN A 16 -3.32 -1.55 -20.65
C ASN A 16 -2.63 -2.64 -19.80
N ARG A 17 -2.68 -3.90 -20.27
CA ARG A 17 -1.97 -5.06 -19.68
C ARG A 17 -2.55 -5.63 -18.39
N LEU A 18 -3.49 -4.96 -17.73
CA LEU A 18 -4.23 -5.49 -16.60
C LEU A 18 -5.68 -5.71 -17.03
N SER A 19 -6.21 -6.92 -16.85
CA SER A 19 -7.58 -7.21 -17.28
C SER A 19 -8.60 -6.53 -16.36
N PRO A 20 -9.77 -6.10 -16.88
CA PRO A 20 -10.84 -5.54 -16.05
C PRO A 20 -11.28 -6.52 -14.95
N GLY A 21 -11.31 -7.81 -15.25
CA GLY A 21 -11.68 -8.86 -14.29
C GLY A 21 -10.68 -8.95 -13.13
N LEU A 22 -9.38 -8.89 -13.41
CA LEU A 22 -8.33 -8.87 -12.38
C LEU A 22 -8.50 -7.64 -11.47
N ILE A 23 -8.58 -6.45 -12.04
CA ILE A 23 -8.71 -5.20 -11.28
C ILE A 23 -9.99 -5.19 -10.43
N THR A 24 -11.12 -5.60 -11.01
CA THR A 24 -12.40 -5.66 -10.27
C THR A 24 -12.32 -6.66 -9.12
N SER A 25 -11.77 -7.85 -9.36
CA SER A 25 -11.59 -8.87 -8.32
C SER A 25 -10.66 -8.38 -7.21
N HIS A 26 -9.53 -7.81 -7.57
CA HIS A 26 -8.54 -7.27 -6.63
C HIS A 26 -9.15 -6.16 -5.76
N HIS A 27 -9.86 -5.22 -6.37
CA HIS A 27 -10.55 -4.14 -5.66
C HIS A 27 -11.63 -4.68 -4.70
N GLN A 28 -12.50 -5.58 -5.15
CA GLN A 28 -13.62 -6.04 -4.35
C GLN A 28 -13.22 -7.06 -3.27
N ASN A 29 -12.31 -7.96 -3.56
CA ASN A 29 -11.95 -9.06 -2.67
C ASN A 29 -10.76 -8.72 -1.77
N ASN A 30 -9.66 -8.20 -2.32
CA ASN A 30 -8.46 -7.91 -1.53
C ASN A 30 -8.62 -6.60 -0.76
N TYR A 31 -8.84 -5.48 -1.45
CA TYR A 31 -9.04 -4.20 -0.81
C TYR A 31 -10.36 -4.16 -0.01
N GLY A 32 -11.47 -4.58 -0.60
CA GLY A 32 -12.76 -4.65 0.09
C GLY A 32 -12.75 -5.63 1.28
N GLY A 33 -12.00 -6.73 1.17
CA GLY A 33 -11.75 -7.67 2.26
C GLY A 33 -10.99 -7.03 3.43
N ALA A 34 -9.96 -6.23 3.15
CA ALA A 34 -9.20 -5.50 4.16
C ALA A 34 -10.08 -4.49 4.91
N VAL A 35 -10.90 -3.71 4.19
CA VAL A 35 -11.84 -2.76 4.78
C VAL A 35 -12.85 -3.46 5.72
N LYS A 36 -13.45 -4.57 5.27
CA LYS A 36 -14.38 -5.37 6.07
C LYS A 36 -13.71 -5.94 7.32
N ARG A 37 -12.51 -6.50 7.17
CA ARG A 37 -11.72 -7.07 8.28
C ARG A 37 -11.37 -6.00 9.30
N LEU A 38 -10.90 -4.84 8.87
CA LEU A 38 -10.56 -3.73 9.75
C LEU A 38 -11.76 -3.29 10.61
N ASN A 39 -12.93 -3.13 9.99
CA ASN A 39 -14.15 -2.75 10.72
C ASN A 39 -14.56 -3.82 11.73
N ALA A 40 -14.51 -5.11 11.35
CA ALA A 40 -14.82 -6.21 12.26
C ALA A 40 -13.87 -6.25 13.49
N ILE A 41 -12.57 -6.02 13.27
CA ILE A 41 -11.57 -5.97 14.34
C ILE A 41 -11.84 -4.77 15.27
N ARG A 42 -12.15 -3.60 14.72
CA ARG A 42 -12.49 -2.40 15.51
C ARG A 42 -13.71 -2.62 16.39
N VAL A 43 -14.74 -3.32 15.89
CA VAL A 43 -15.91 -3.72 16.69
C VAL A 43 -15.47 -4.62 17.84
N GLN A 44 -14.66 -5.64 17.61
CA GLN A 44 -14.15 -6.51 18.66
C GLN A 44 -13.33 -5.74 19.71
N LEU A 45 -12.42 -4.88 19.25
CA LEU A 45 -11.61 -4.06 20.17
C LEU A 45 -12.46 -3.11 21.02
N SER A 46 -13.54 -2.55 20.47
CA SER A 46 -14.42 -1.63 21.20
C SER A 46 -15.18 -2.29 22.36
N THR A 47 -15.32 -3.62 22.34
CA THR A 47 -16.00 -4.41 23.38
C THR A 47 -15.03 -5.23 24.24
N THR A 48 -13.72 -5.15 23.96
CA THR A 48 -12.70 -5.92 24.69
C THR A 48 -12.44 -5.34 26.06
N ALA A 49 -12.53 -6.19 27.10
CA ALA A 49 -12.14 -5.84 28.48
C ALA A 49 -10.60 -5.95 28.62
N PHE A 50 -9.86 -4.93 28.25
CA PHE A 50 -8.39 -4.95 28.15
C PHE A 50 -7.68 -5.38 29.42
N ALA A 51 -8.24 -5.07 30.59
CA ALA A 51 -7.63 -5.44 31.88
C ALA A 51 -7.62 -6.95 32.13
N THR A 52 -8.51 -7.71 31.49
CA THR A 52 -8.67 -9.15 31.69
C THR A 52 -8.54 -9.99 30.45
N ALA A 53 -8.41 -9.35 29.29
CA ALA A 53 -8.27 -10.05 28.02
C ALA A 53 -6.98 -10.88 27.99
N PRO A 54 -7.04 -12.14 27.50
CA PRO A 54 -5.84 -12.94 27.31
C PRO A 54 -4.84 -12.27 26.37
N GLY A 55 -3.56 -12.26 26.75
CA GLY A 55 -2.50 -11.57 25.99
C GLY A 55 -2.40 -12.04 24.53
N PHE A 56 -2.57 -13.33 24.27
CA PHE A 56 -2.55 -13.87 22.91
C PHE A 56 -3.71 -13.35 22.03
N GLN A 57 -4.90 -13.17 22.62
CA GLN A 57 -6.06 -12.63 21.91
C GLN A 57 -5.83 -11.15 21.56
N LEU A 58 -5.39 -10.36 22.52
CA LEU A 58 -5.09 -8.95 22.32
C LEU A 58 -3.97 -8.77 21.28
N ASN A 59 -2.90 -9.55 21.40
CA ASN A 59 -1.80 -9.51 20.43
C ASN A 59 -2.27 -9.87 19.01
N GLY A 60 -3.10 -10.90 18.88
CA GLY A 60 -3.69 -11.31 17.59
C GLY A 60 -4.55 -10.20 17.00
N LEU A 61 -5.47 -9.62 17.77
CA LEU A 61 -6.33 -8.53 17.30
C LEU A 61 -5.54 -7.29 16.85
N LYS A 62 -4.52 -6.90 17.64
CA LYS A 62 -3.70 -5.71 17.31
C LYS A 62 -2.80 -5.95 16.11
N ARG A 63 -2.28 -7.17 15.93
CA ARG A 63 -1.55 -7.54 14.73
C ARG A 63 -2.45 -7.51 13.49
N GLU A 64 -3.64 -8.10 13.57
CA GLU A 64 -4.60 -8.12 12.46
C GLU A 64 -5.15 -6.72 12.14
N GLU A 65 -5.31 -5.84 13.13
CA GLU A 65 -5.65 -4.43 12.92
C GLU A 65 -4.59 -3.72 12.08
N LEU A 66 -3.30 -3.92 12.40
CA LEU A 66 -2.18 -3.36 11.64
C LEU A 66 -2.19 -3.87 10.19
N ILE A 67 -2.31 -5.18 10.01
CA ILE A 67 -2.34 -5.82 8.68
C ILE A 67 -3.50 -5.25 7.85
N ALA A 68 -4.71 -5.24 8.40
CA ALA A 68 -5.89 -4.77 7.68
C ALA A 68 -5.83 -3.27 7.37
N THR A 69 -5.28 -2.46 8.30
CA THR A 69 -5.08 -1.02 8.08
C THR A 69 -4.10 -0.76 6.95
N ASN A 70 -2.93 -1.37 7.00
CA ASN A 70 -1.92 -1.18 5.95
C ASN A 70 -2.38 -1.75 4.62
N SER A 71 -3.03 -2.93 4.62
CA SER A 71 -3.62 -3.49 3.40
C SER A 71 -4.60 -2.51 2.76
N MET A 72 -5.51 -1.93 3.54
CA MET A 72 -6.44 -0.92 3.04
C MET A 72 -5.71 0.28 2.43
N LEU A 73 -4.80 0.90 3.18
CA LEU A 73 -4.09 2.12 2.75
C LEU A 73 -3.20 1.89 1.53
N LEU A 74 -2.50 0.76 1.48
CA LEU A 74 -1.61 0.43 0.36
C LEU A 74 -2.40 0.13 -0.91
N HIS A 75 -3.56 -0.52 -0.82
CA HIS A 75 -4.44 -0.71 -1.96
C HIS A 75 -5.04 0.62 -2.46
N GLU A 76 -5.45 1.52 -1.55
CA GLU A 76 -5.92 2.87 -1.94
C GLU A 76 -4.83 3.62 -2.72
N LEU A 77 -3.59 3.55 -2.25
CA LEU A 77 -2.46 4.17 -2.92
C LEU A 77 -2.14 3.51 -4.26
N TYR A 78 -2.17 2.18 -4.32
CA TYR A 78 -1.97 1.41 -5.55
C TYR A 78 -3.01 1.76 -6.61
N PHE A 79 -4.30 1.66 -6.28
CA PHE A 79 -5.36 2.00 -7.23
C PHE A 79 -5.34 3.48 -7.60
N GLY A 80 -5.01 4.38 -6.67
CA GLY A 80 -4.87 5.81 -6.92
C GLY A 80 -3.74 6.16 -7.88
N SER A 81 -2.75 5.28 -8.05
CA SER A 81 -1.63 5.48 -8.98
C SER A 81 -1.81 4.83 -10.36
N LEU A 82 -2.95 4.15 -10.60
CA LEU A 82 -3.29 3.57 -11.90
C LEU A 82 -4.18 4.52 -12.72
N GLY A 83 -4.30 4.24 -14.02
CA GLY A 83 -5.21 4.98 -14.94
C GLY A 83 -4.62 6.23 -15.58
N GLY A 84 -3.39 6.61 -15.28
CA GLY A 84 -2.67 7.68 -15.98
C GLY A 84 -2.11 7.24 -17.34
N ASP A 85 -1.47 8.16 -18.04
CA ASP A 85 -0.84 7.91 -19.35
C ASP A 85 0.49 7.11 -19.25
N GLY A 86 1.02 6.97 -18.03
CA GLY A 86 2.29 6.29 -17.75
C GLY A 86 3.55 7.03 -18.23
N VAL A 87 3.41 8.25 -18.72
CA VAL A 87 4.48 9.06 -19.31
C VAL A 87 4.63 10.42 -18.63
N THR A 88 3.51 11.11 -18.43
CA THR A 88 3.50 12.44 -17.82
C THR A 88 3.86 12.39 -16.35
N MET A 89 4.86 13.15 -15.96
CA MET A 89 5.27 13.30 -14.57
C MET A 89 5.21 14.78 -14.17
N GLU A 90 4.59 15.05 -13.02
CA GLU A 90 4.57 16.40 -12.46
C GLU A 90 5.99 16.93 -12.20
N PRO A 91 6.29 18.18 -12.54
CA PRO A 91 7.64 18.76 -12.41
C PRO A 91 8.21 18.65 -10.98
N ALA A 92 7.35 18.83 -9.97
CA ALA A 92 7.79 18.72 -8.57
C ALA A 92 8.20 17.28 -8.22
N ALA A 93 7.44 16.27 -8.68
CA ALA A 93 7.78 14.86 -8.49
C ALA A 93 9.12 14.51 -9.16
N LYS A 94 9.32 14.99 -10.39
CA LYS A 94 10.58 14.81 -11.12
C LYS A 94 11.76 15.37 -10.34
N LEU A 95 11.67 16.63 -9.90
CA LEU A 95 12.73 17.29 -9.13
C LEU A 95 13.08 16.53 -7.83
N MET A 96 12.05 16.03 -7.12
CA MET A 96 12.27 15.26 -5.90
C MET A 96 12.96 13.93 -6.18
N LEU A 97 12.57 13.22 -7.25
CA LEU A 97 13.21 11.97 -7.65
C LEU A 97 14.67 12.20 -8.07
N GLU A 98 14.93 13.22 -8.89
CA GLU A 98 16.28 13.58 -9.30
C GLU A 98 17.18 13.95 -8.11
N ALA A 99 16.65 14.73 -7.17
CA ALA A 99 17.38 15.12 -5.96
C ALA A 99 17.75 13.94 -5.05
N ASN A 100 16.88 12.91 -4.95
CA ASN A 100 17.09 11.80 -4.03
C ASN A 100 17.79 10.59 -4.68
N PHE A 101 17.59 10.38 -5.98
CA PHE A 101 18.12 9.20 -6.69
C PHE A 101 19.14 9.53 -7.78
N GLY A 102 19.37 10.83 -8.07
CA GLY A 102 20.26 11.29 -9.12
C GLY A 102 19.58 11.42 -10.48
N SER A 103 18.62 10.55 -10.81
CA SER A 103 17.75 10.67 -11.98
C SER A 103 16.46 9.88 -11.79
N VAL A 104 15.44 10.20 -12.61
CA VAL A 104 14.17 9.44 -12.66
C VAL A 104 14.40 8.00 -13.11
N GLU A 105 15.31 7.81 -14.08
CA GLU A 105 15.66 6.50 -14.63
C GLU A 105 16.27 5.62 -13.55
N ARG A 106 17.22 6.15 -12.77
CA ARG A 106 17.87 5.43 -11.67
C ARG A 106 16.87 5.05 -10.58
N TRP A 107 15.98 5.98 -10.19
CA TRP A 107 14.87 5.65 -9.28
C TRP A 107 14.04 4.50 -9.80
N ARG A 108 13.61 4.57 -11.07
CA ARG A 108 12.78 3.54 -11.70
C ARG A 108 13.48 2.18 -11.77
N GLU A 109 14.76 2.16 -12.11
CA GLU A 109 15.57 0.93 -12.14
C GLU A 109 15.60 0.27 -10.76
N GLU A 110 15.87 1.03 -9.69
CA GLU A 110 15.89 0.54 -8.32
C GLU A 110 14.50 0.02 -7.90
N PHE A 111 13.45 0.80 -8.14
CA PHE A 111 12.07 0.45 -7.80
C PHE A 111 11.63 -0.87 -8.46
N ILE A 112 11.92 -1.03 -9.75
CA ILE A 112 11.62 -2.25 -10.51
C ILE A 112 12.49 -3.42 -10.04
N ALA A 113 13.77 -3.20 -9.79
CA ALA A 113 14.68 -4.24 -9.33
C ALA A 113 14.24 -4.79 -7.96
N MET A 114 13.77 -3.93 -7.06
CA MET A 114 13.22 -4.34 -5.76
C MET A 114 11.99 -5.22 -5.92
N GLY A 115 11.06 -4.89 -6.83
CA GLY A 115 9.89 -5.74 -7.12
C GLY A 115 10.30 -7.13 -7.61
N LYS A 116 11.26 -7.20 -8.53
CA LYS A 116 11.79 -8.48 -9.02
C LYS A 116 12.52 -9.28 -7.95
N ALA A 117 13.12 -8.61 -6.97
CA ALA A 117 13.86 -9.23 -5.88
C ALA A 117 12.98 -9.71 -4.71
N LEU A 118 11.70 -9.31 -4.66
CA LEU A 118 10.75 -9.83 -3.68
C LEU A 118 10.56 -11.33 -3.92
N GLY A 119 11.13 -12.13 -3.02
CA GLY A 119 11.08 -13.59 -3.12
C GLY A 119 9.66 -14.12 -2.92
N GLY A 120 9.25 -15.07 -3.75
CA GLY A 120 7.93 -15.68 -3.65
C GLY A 120 6.81 -14.88 -4.31
N GLY A 121 7.09 -13.70 -4.90
CA GLY A 121 6.12 -12.92 -5.66
C GLY A 121 5.03 -12.27 -4.82
N SER A 122 5.27 -12.02 -3.53
CA SER A 122 4.32 -11.29 -2.67
C SER A 122 5.01 -10.15 -1.93
N GLY A 123 4.24 -9.13 -1.58
CA GLY A 123 4.72 -7.95 -0.88
C GLY A 123 4.48 -6.66 -1.66
N TRP A 124 5.17 -5.62 -1.24
CA TRP A 124 5.04 -4.27 -1.79
C TRP A 124 6.42 -3.65 -2.06
N VAL A 125 6.50 -2.88 -3.11
CA VAL A 125 7.55 -1.87 -3.26
C VAL A 125 6.92 -0.51 -3.07
N LEU A 126 7.46 0.28 -2.16
CA LEU A 126 6.90 1.57 -1.79
C LEU A 126 7.91 2.68 -2.10
N LEU A 127 7.44 3.79 -2.66
CA LEU A 127 8.16 5.05 -2.59
C LEU A 127 7.67 5.78 -1.34
N VAL A 128 8.58 6.08 -0.42
CA VAL A 128 8.24 6.64 0.89
C VAL A 128 8.90 7.99 1.06
N PHE A 129 8.11 8.99 1.44
CA PHE A 129 8.63 10.26 1.92
C PHE A 129 8.98 10.15 3.41
N GLN A 130 10.18 10.58 3.77
CA GLN A 130 10.65 10.65 5.15
C GLN A 130 10.64 12.09 5.63
N PRO A 131 9.61 12.52 6.39
CA PRO A 131 9.47 13.93 6.81
C PRO A 131 10.65 14.45 7.64
N ARG A 132 11.28 13.58 8.42
CA ARG A 132 12.42 13.95 9.28
C ARG A 132 13.62 14.45 8.47
N GLU A 133 13.85 13.86 7.30
CA GLU A 133 15.02 14.15 6.46
C GLU A 133 14.65 14.95 5.21
N GLY A 134 13.34 15.07 4.92
CA GLY A 134 12.84 15.69 3.70
C GLY A 134 13.21 14.89 2.45
N SER A 135 13.40 13.57 2.58
CA SER A 135 13.94 12.70 1.53
C SER A 135 12.92 11.67 1.04
N LEU A 136 13.19 11.12 -0.16
CA LEU A 136 12.48 9.99 -0.71
C LEU A 136 13.37 8.74 -0.67
N VAL A 137 12.77 7.59 -0.31
CA VAL A 137 13.44 6.30 -0.36
C VAL A 137 12.51 5.25 -0.97
N ASN A 138 13.06 4.29 -1.72
CA ASN A 138 12.37 3.08 -2.05
C ASN A 138 12.41 2.13 -0.85
N GLN A 139 11.26 1.62 -0.44
CA GLN A 139 11.13 0.70 0.69
C GLN A 139 10.64 -0.66 0.21
N TRP A 140 11.33 -1.69 0.65
CA TRP A 140 10.90 -3.08 0.54
C TRP A 140 9.93 -3.45 1.66
N ALA A 141 8.85 -4.18 1.33
CA ALA A 141 7.90 -4.70 2.29
C ALA A 141 7.45 -6.10 1.88
N ALA A 142 7.80 -7.13 2.66
CA ALA A 142 7.42 -8.51 2.37
C ALA A 142 5.92 -8.78 2.61
N ASP A 143 5.30 -7.99 3.45
CA ASP A 143 3.86 -8.07 3.75
C ASP A 143 3.32 -6.71 4.21
N HIS A 144 2.07 -6.68 4.63
CA HIS A 144 1.39 -5.47 5.11
C HIS A 144 1.87 -4.98 6.50
N THR A 145 2.78 -5.69 7.18
CA THR A 145 3.28 -5.24 8.50
C THR A 145 4.52 -4.37 8.40
N HIS A 146 5.17 -4.33 7.23
CA HIS A 146 6.40 -3.57 7.06
C HIS A 146 6.12 -2.11 6.74
N ALA A 147 6.71 -1.23 7.54
CA ALA A 147 6.68 0.21 7.32
C ALA A 147 7.96 0.85 7.86
N VAL A 148 8.43 1.92 7.21
CA VAL A 148 9.46 2.79 7.80
C VAL A 148 8.80 3.64 8.87
N ALA A 149 9.32 3.59 10.10
CA ALA A 149 8.80 4.40 11.20
C ALA A 149 8.85 5.90 10.84
N GLY A 150 7.70 6.56 10.88
CA GLY A 150 7.54 7.97 10.50
C GLY A 150 7.55 8.22 8.99
N GLY A 151 7.69 7.20 8.15
CA GLY A 151 7.60 7.32 6.70
C GLY A 151 6.17 7.44 6.20
N VAL A 152 5.97 8.19 5.12
CA VAL A 152 4.68 8.35 4.43
C VAL A 152 4.80 7.72 3.04
N PRO A 153 4.16 6.59 2.77
CA PRO A 153 4.16 6.00 1.45
C PRO A 153 3.37 6.91 0.48
N ILE A 154 3.96 7.18 -0.68
CA ILE A 154 3.37 8.06 -1.72
C ILE A 154 3.15 7.32 -3.05
N LEU A 155 3.77 6.16 -3.23
CA LEU A 155 3.52 5.24 -4.35
C LEU A 155 3.66 3.81 -3.84
N ALA A 156 2.77 2.93 -4.29
CA ALA A 156 2.82 1.51 -3.98
C ALA A 156 2.77 0.68 -5.27
N LEU A 157 3.65 -0.31 -5.38
CA LEU A 157 3.59 -1.38 -6.36
C LEU A 157 3.18 -2.67 -5.64
N ASP A 158 2.04 -3.21 -6.03
CA ASP A 158 1.56 -4.49 -5.53
C ASP A 158 2.27 -5.64 -6.24
N MET A 159 2.82 -6.56 -5.45
CA MET A 159 3.51 -7.75 -5.93
C MET A 159 2.75 -9.04 -5.59
N TYR A 160 1.51 -8.93 -5.07
CA TYR A 160 0.65 -10.08 -4.79
C TYR A 160 -0.13 -10.54 -6.01
N GLU A 161 -0.55 -9.62 -6.90
CA GLU A 161 -1.45 -9.88 -8.04
C GLU A 161 -0.75 -9.71 -9.41
#